data_919ac735092bb66f33ab7660225b93cf
#
_entry.id   919ac735092bb66f33ab7660225b93cf
#
_cell.length_a   1.000
_cell.length_b   1.000
_cell.length_c   1.000
_cell.angle_alpha   90.00
_cell.angle_beta   90.00
_cell.angle_gamma   90.00
#
_symmetry.space_group_name_H-M   'P 1'
#
loop_
_entity.id
_entity.type
_entity.pdbx_description
1 polymer ?
#
loop_
_entity_poly.entity_id
_entity_poly.type
_entity_poly.pdbx_seq_one_letter_code
_entity_poly.pdbx_strand_id
1 'polypeptide(L)'
;GDGQLLFLLNNISKMKEGTDLGSRIVEVHNGSSLFTGDAGQGESNARRHMIERDLVEAIIALPEGMFYNTGIATFIWVLSNRKEERRRGKIQLIDATSMKAPLRKNLGKKNCEFTPEIRQQILDLYFKMEENEYSKIFPNNEFGFYKVEVLQPKLDEQGQPLRDKKGKFIEDKDKKDSEIIPLRYEGGIEAFLDKEVRPFAPYAYVNEAATKVGYKLSFTKYFYKPIQLRPLAEIVADMRALEAETVGLLEEIIGEEA
;
A
#
# COMPACT_ATOMS: atom_id res chain seq x y z
N GLY A 1 16.62 -7.55 6.85
CA GLY A 1 15.82 -6.37 6.54
C GLY A 1 16.31 -5.66 5.28
N ASP A 2 15.45 -4.92 4.66
CA ASP A 2 15.78 -4.15 3.47
C ASP A 2 16.54 -2.88 3.86
N GLY A 3 17.72 -2.64 3.27
CA GLY A 3 18.58 -1.49 3.58
C GLY A 3 18.03 -0.12 3.15
N GLN A 4 17.04 -0.06 2.25
CA GLN A 4 16.53 1.20 1.68
C GLN A 4 16.07 2.19 2.75
N LEU A 5 15.22 1.73 3.69
CA LEU A 5 14.73 2.60 4.77
C LEU A 5 15.84 3.04 5.73
N LEU A 6 16.94 2.26 5.87
CA LEU A 6 18.09 2.68 6.67
C LEU A 6 18.84 3.84 6.01
N PHE A 7 19.01 3.83 4.68
CA PHE A 7 19.58 4.96 3.95
C PHE A 7 18.71 6.22 4.10
N LEU A 8 17.40 6.07 3.95
CA LEU A 8 16.46 7.17 4.15
C LEU A 8 16.53 7.73 5.58
N LEU A 9 16.55 6.87 6.60
CA LEU A 9 16.72 7.30 8.00
C LEU A 9 18.07 7.99 8.24
N ASN A 10 19.16 7.51 7.61
CA ASN A 10 20.45 8.18 7.68
C ASN A 10 20.38 9.59 7.06
N ASN A 11 19.71 9.77 5.92
CA ASN A 11 19.51 11.08 5.33
C ASN A 11 18.64 12.00 6.19
N ILE A 12 17.59 11.46 6.82
CA ILE A 12 16.78 12.20 7.80
C ILE A 12 17.64 12.69 8.97
N SER A 13 18.56 11.87 9.48
CA SER A 13 19.47 12.26 10.57
C SER A 13 20.44 13.40 10.20
N LYS A 14 20.58 13.72 8.90
CA LYS A 14 21.41 14.81 8.38
C LYS A 14 20.60 16.06 8.03
N MET A 15 19.28 16.02 8.16
CA MET A 15 18.45 17.19 7.91
C MET A 15 18.85 18.33 8.85
N LYS A 16 19.01 19.52 8.30
CA LYS A 16 19.27 20.73 9.07
C LYS A 16 17.99 21.16 9.78
N GLU A 17 18.07 21.32 11.08
CA GLU A 17 16.99 21.84 11.90
C GLU A 17 17.20 23.36 12.15
N GLY A 18 16.11 24.08 12.40
CA GLY A 18 16.18 25.51 12.78
C GLY A 18 16.58 26.49 11.66
N THR A 19 16.62 26.03 10.40
CA THR A 19 16.84 26.92 9.24
C THR A 19 15.51 27.34 8.60
N ASP A 20 15.49 28.52 7.94
CA ASP A 20 14.26 29.04 7.32
C ASP A 20 13.71 28.16 6.20
N LEU A 21 14.56 27.48 5.45
CA LEU A 21 14.18 26.61 4.36
C LEU A 21 13.99 25.16 4.78
N GLY A 22 14.55 24.74 5.93
CA GLY A 22 14.60 23.34 6.33
C GLY A 22 15.46 22.50 5.39
N SER A 23 15.14 21.20 5.35
CA SER A 23 15.77 20.23 4.44
C SER A 23 14.72 19.44 3.71
N ARG A 24 15.03 19.04 2.47
CA ARG A 24 14.21 18.14 1.67
C ARG A 24 15.04 16.96 1.18
N ILE A 25 14.42 15.78 1.20
CA ILE A 25 15.00 14.53 0.71
C ILE A 25 14.11 14.03 -0.41
N VAL A 26 14.72 13.58 -1.50
CA VAL A 26 14.05 12.88 -2.58
C VAL A 26 14.84 11.61 -2.87
N GLU A 27 14.23 10.45 -2.67
CA GLU A 27 14.84 9.15 -2.89
C GLU A 27 13.95 8.23 -3.70
N VAL A 28 14.56 7.36 -4.51
CA VAL A 28 13.86 6.32 -5.26
C VAL A 28 14.02 4.99 -4.53
N HIS A 29 12.91 4.36 -4.23
CA HIS A 29 12.84 3.06 -3.57
C HIS A 29 12.06 2.06 -4.41
N ASN A 30 12.27 0.76 -4.17
CA ASN A 30 11.33 -0.25 -4.65
C ASN A 30 10.08 -0.31 -3.76
N GLY A 31 9.07 -1.07 -4.19
CA GLY A 31 7.79 -1.16 -3.49
C GLY A 31 7.87 -1.73 -2.07
N SER A 32 8.89 -2.54 -1.75
CA SER A 32 9.04 -3.14 -0.42
C SER A 32 9.11 -2.09 0.70
N SER A 33 9.70 -0.92 0.41
CA SER A 33 9.78 0.19 1.38
C SER A 33 8.40 0.66 1.90
N LEU A 34 7.34 0.44 1.15
CA LEU A 34 5.98 0.87 1.49
C LEU A 34 5.27 -0.07 2.46
N PHE A 35 5.55 -1.38 2.41
CA PHE A 35 4.71 -2.36 3.10
C PHE A 35 5.46 -3.47 3.86
N THR A 36 6.75 -3.69 3.64
CA THR A 36 7.50 -4.74 4.37
C THR A 36 7.60 -4.43 5.86
N GLY A 37 7.83 -5.48 6.64
CA GLY A 37 7.90 -5.40 8.10
C GLY A 37 6.54 -5.35 8.79
N ASP A 38 6.38 -6.21 9.78
CA ASP A 38 5.17 -6.29 10.60
C ASP A 38 5.12 -5.14 11.63
N ALA A 39 3.96 -4.92 12.25
CA ALA A 39 3.79 -3.94 13.32
C ALA A 39 4.83 -4.13 14.43
N GLY A 40 5.50 -3.05 14.82
CA GLY A 40 6.58 -3.07 15.80
C GLY A 40 7.94 -3.55 15.28
N GLN A 41 8.07 -3.95 14.00
CA GLN A 41 9.35 -4.28 13.37
C GLN A 41 10.04 -3.05 12.77
N GLY A 42 11.32 -3.20 12.40
CA GLY A 42 12.19 -2.10 11.99
C GLY A 42 11.64 -1.26 10.85
N GLU A 43 11.20 -1.89 9.76
CA GLU A 43 10.69 -1.20 8.57
C GLU A 43 9.37 -0.47 8.86
N SER A 44 8.45 -1.12 9.58
CA SER A 44 7.20 -0.49 10.01
C SER A 44 7.44 0.68 10.96
N ASN A 45 8.40 0.53 11.90
CA ASN A 45 8.79 1.59 12.83
C ASN A 45 9.50 2.75 12.11
N ALA A 46 10.28 2.49 11.06
CA ALA A 46 10.88 3.52 10.23
C ALA A 46 9.79 4.38 9.54
N ARG A 47 8.78 3.74 8.93
CA ARG A 47 7.63 4.46 8.36
C ARG A 47 6.86 5.24 9.42
N ARG A 48 6.61 4.61 10.57
CA ARG A 48 5.97 5.26 11.72
C ARG A 48 6.71 6.54 12.11
N HIS A 49 8.03 6.44 12.29
CA HIS A 49 8.86 7.60 12.65
C HIS A 49 8.74 8.75 11.65
N MET A 50 8.80 8.47 10.34
CA MET A 50 8.71 9.48 9.31
C MET A 50 7.31 10.11 9.22
N ILE A 51 6.26 9.31 9.37
CA ILE A 51 4.88 9.75 9.21
C ILE A 51 4.40 10.49 10.46
N GLU A 52 4.66 9.99 11.66
CA GLU A 52 4.26 10.64 12.92
C GLU A 52 5.01 11.95 13.16
N ARG A 53 6.26 12.06 12.68
CA ARG A 53 7.01 13.34 12.66
C ARG A 53 6.62 14.28 11.53
N ASP A 54 5.63 13.90 10.76
CA ASP A 54 5.12 14.71 9.62
C ASP A 54 6.20 15.07 8.58
N LEU A 55 7.13 14.15 8.31
CA LEU A 55 8.22 14.38 7.35
C LEU A 55 7.83 14.06 5.91
N VAL A 56 6.94 13.09 5.66
CA VAL A 56 6.59 12.63 4.31
C VAL A 56 5.63 13.61 3.65
N GLU A 57 6.07 14.28 2.59
CA GLU A 57 5.23 15.18 1.78
C GLU A 57 4.42 14.43 0.73
N ALA A 58 5.12 13.58 -0.04
CA ALA A 58 4.50 12.83 -1.12
C ALA A 58 5.22 11.50 -1.39
N ILE A 59 4.50 10.57 -1.99
CA ILE A 59 5.06 9.36 -2.59
C ILE A 59 4.50 9.24 -4.00
N ILE A 60 5.40 9.07 -4.98
CA ILE A 60 5.06 9.03 -6.40
C ILE A 60 5.38 7.64 -6.94
N ALA A 61 4.37 6.90 -7.39
CA ALA A 61 4.55 5.62 -8.06
C ALA A 61 5.02 5.84 -9.49
N LEU A 62 6.09 5.15 -9.88
CA LEU A 62 6.70 5.26 -11.20
C LEU A 62 6.32 4.08 -12.10
N PRO A 63 6.34 4.26 -13.44
CA PRO A 63 6.17 3.16 -14.38
C PRO A 63 7.20 2.04 -14.18
N GLU A 64 6.79 0.80 -14.39
CA GLU A 64 7.73 -0.31 -14.55
C GLU A 64 8.62 -0.10 -15.78
N GLY A 65 9.85 -0.63 -15.73
CA GLY A 65 10.80 -0.47 -16.83
C GLY A 65 11.39 0.94 -16.98
N MET A 66 11.25 1.80 -15.95
CA MET A 66 11.83 3.14 -15.92
C MET A 66 13.35 3.14 -15.72
N PHE A 67 13.88 2.15 -15.01
CA PHE A 67 15.29 2.08 -14.65
C PHE A 67 16.05 0.98 -15.38
N TYR A 68 17.35 1.19 -15.52
CA TYR A 68 18.26 0.24 -16.13
C TYR A 68 18.32 -1.05 -15.30
N ASN A 69 18.32 -2.20 -15.95
CA ASN A 69 18.42 -3.53 -15.33
C ASN A 69 17.34 -3.94 -14.33
N THR A 70 16.29 -3.16 -14.11
CA THR A 70 15.17 -3.54 -13.25
C THR A 70 13.83 -3.30 -13.93
N GLY A 71 12.90 -4.27 -13.79
CA GLY A 71 11.51 -4.15 -14.25
C GLY A 71 10.52 -3.99 -13.12
N ILE A 72 10.98 -3.84 -11.87
CA ILE A 72 10.10 -3.74 -10.70
C ILE A 72 9.49 -2.35 -10.57
N ALA A 73 8.33 -2.29 -9.93
CA ALA A 73 7.72 -1.03 -9.53
C ALA A 73 8.61 -0.25 -8.56
N THR A 74 8.79 1.02 -8.80
CA THR A 74 9.60 1.93 -8.00
C THR A 74 8.79 3.16 -7.58
N PHE A 75 9.21 3.80 -6.51
CA PHE A 75 8.51 4.91 -5.89
C PHE A 75 9.49 6.00 -5.49
N ILE A 76 9.14 7.25 -5.77
CA ILE A 76 9.87 8.41 -5.26
C ILE A 76 9.26 8.79 -3.90
N TRP A 77 10.10 8.82 -2.87
CA TRP A 77 9.77 9.39 -1.58
C TRP A 77 10.23 10.85 -1.52
N VAL A 78 9.32 11.74 -1.19
CA VAL A 78 9.59 13.17 -0.98
C VAL A 78 9.35 13.50 0.49
N LEU A 79 10.41 13.86 1.19
CA LEU A 79 10.36 14.23 2.61
C LEU A 79 10.81 15.67 2.81
N SER A 80 10.26 16.33 3.81
CA SER A 80 10.68 17.65 4.27
C SER A 80 10.46 17.77 5.77
N ASN A 81 11.39 18.39 6.47
CA ASN A 81 11.20 18.80 7.87
C ASN A 81 10.58 20.19 8.00
N ARG A 82 10.19 20.81 6.86
CA ARG A 82 9.51 22.11 6.81
C ARG A 82 8.44 22.13 5.71
N LYS A 83 7.37 21.36 5.97
CA LYS A 83 6.21 21.34 5.07
C LYS A 83 5.51 22.69 5.01
N GLU A 84 5.03 23.04 3.81
CA GLU A 84 4.06 24.12 3.65
C GLU A 84 2.81 23.85 4.51
N GLU A 85 2.14 24.93 4.98
CA GLU A 85 0.96 24.82 5.85
C GLU A 85 -0.12 23.88 5.30
N ARG A 86 -0.41 23.99 4.00
CA ARG A 86 -1.41 23.13 3.32
C ARG A 86 -1.06 21.64 3.31
N ARG A 87 0.24 21.29 3.48
CA ARG A 87 0.75 19.91 3.49
C ARG A 87 0.90 19.32 4.87
N ARG A 88 0.80 20.12 5.92
CA ARG A 88 0.97 19.66 7.30
C ARG A 88 -0.07 18.62 7.67
N GLY A 89 0.39 17.54 8.32
CA GLY A 89 -0.45 16.42 8.74
C GLY A 89 -1.01 15.57 7.59
N LYS A 90 -0.52 15.79 6.34
CA LYS A 90 -1.03 15.11 5.15
C LYS A 90 0.11 14.52 4.32
N ILE A 91 -0.21 13.46 3.59
CA ILE A 91 0.65 12.81 2.60
C ILE A 91 -0.11 12.76 1.28
N GLN A 92 0.55 13.20 0.21
CA GLN A 92 0.04 13.09 -1.15
C GLN A 92 0.58 11.81 -1.80
N LEU A 93 -0.30 10.97 -2.33
CA LEU A 93 0.06 9.85 -3.17
C LEU A 93 -0.20 10.22 -4.64
N ILE A 94 0.80 10.02 -5.50
CA ILE A 94 0.69 10.31 -6.95
C ILE A 94 0.95 9.01 -7.72
N ASP A 95 0.00 8.61 -8.54
CA ASP A 95 0.14 7.47 -9.44
C ASP A 95 0.57 7.94 -10.84
N ALA A 96 1.87 7.87 -11.11
CA ALA A 96 2.44 8.17 -12.42
C ALA A 96 2.74 6.89 -13.23
N THR A 97 2.22 5.73 -12.84
CA THR A 97 2.54 4.44 -13.48
C THR A 97 2.14 4.37 -14.96
N SER A 98 1.09 5.08 -15.36
CA SER A 98 0.64 5.21 -16.75
C SER A 98 1.30 6.37 -17.52
N MET A 99 1.97 7.30 -16.83
CA MET A 99 2.58 8.50 -17.40
C MET A 99 3.97 8.17 -17.95
N LYS A 100 4.06 7.60 -19.14
CA LYS A 100 5.33 7.21 -19.73
C LYS A 100 5.33 7.34 -21.26
N ALA A 101 6.50 7.61 -21.81
CA ALA A 101 6.77 7.50 -23.24
C ALA A 101 7.65 6.27 -23.51
N PRO A 102 7.39 5.47 -24.55
CA PRO A 102 8.23 4.34 -24.91
C PRO A 102 9.57 4.82 -25.44
N LEU A 103 10.66 4.11 -25.09
CA LEU A 103 11.95 4.33 -25.72
C LEU A 103 11.94 3.79 -27.14
N ARG A 104 12.62 4.48 -28.07
CA ARG A 104 12.84 3.99 -29.44
C ARG A 104 13.62 2.66 -29.46
N LYS A 105 14.51 2.45 -28.50
CA LYS A 105 15.31 1.23 -28.31
C LYS A 105 15.44 0.98 -26.81
N ASN A 106 15.12 -0.22 -26.38
CA ASN A 106 15.26 -0.61 -24.99
C ASN A 106 16.73 -0.61 -24.55
N LEU A 107 16.98 -0.18 -23.31
CA LEU A 107 18.29 -0.19 -22.66
C LEU A 107 18.24 -1.23 -21.52
N GLY A 108 18.54 -2.48 -21.84
CA GLY A 108 18.29 -3.60 -20.94
C GLY A 108 16.78 -3.72 -20.64
N LYS A 109 16.39 -3.74 -19.38
CA LYS A 109 14.97 -3.76 -18.96
C LYS A 109 14.29 -2.40 -19.04
N LYS A 110 15.03 -1.30 -19.17
CA LYS A 110 14.44 0.02 -19.34
C LYS A 110 13.81 0.14 -20.73
N ASN A 111 12.50 0.38 -20.77
CA ASN A 111 11.69 0.46 -21.98
C ASN A 111 10.89 1.76 -22.09
N CYS A 112 10.95 2.61 -21.08
CA CYS A 112 10.23 3.88 -21.06
C CYS A 112 11.03 4.99 -20.37
N GLU A 113 10.56 6.23 -20.57
CA GLU A 113 11.13 7.42 -19.97
C GLU A 113 10.05 8.48 -19.68
N PHE A 114 10.43 9.48 -18.89
CA PHE A 114 9.65 10.71 -18.71
C PHE A 114 10.15 11.77 -19.68
N THR A 115 9.30 12.18 -20.62
CA THR A 115 9.55 13.38 -21.42
C THR A 115 9.49 14.65 -20.55
N PRO A 116 9.96 15.79 -21.04
CA PRO A 116 9.81 17.07 -20.32
C PRO A 116 8.35 17.36 -19.95
N GLU A 117 7.40 17.07 -20.83
CA GLU A 117 5.97 17.28 -20.64
C GLU A 117 5.40 16.40 -19.53
N ILE A 118 5.76 15.11 -19.52
CA ILE A 118 5.34 14.17 -18.46
C ILE A 118 5.93 14.60 -17.12
N ARG A 119 7.19 15.01 -17.09
CA ARG A 119 7.79 15.54 -15.84
C ARG A 119 7.07 16.77 -15.35
N GLN A 120 6.68 17.69 -16.24
CA GLN A 120 5.91 18.87 -15.87
C GLN A 120 4.52 18.48 -15.33
N GLN A 121 3.82 17.53 -15.95
CA GLN A 121 2.54 17.03 -15.44
C GLN A 121 2.65 16.46 -14.02
N ILE A 122 3.69 15.66 -13.73
CA ILE A 122 3.92 15.12 -12.39
C ILE A 122 4.23 16.24 -11.39
N LEU A 123 5.04 17.22 -11.77
CA LEU A 123 5.33 18.39 -10.96
C LEU A 123 4.07 19.23 -10.68
N ASP A 124 3.22 19.41 -11.69
CA ASP A 124 1.96 20.13 -11.54
C ASP A 124 1.03 19.42 -10.54
N LEU A 125 0.90 18.07 -10.62
CA LEU A 125 0.15 17.29 -9.64
C LEU A 125 0.70 17.48 -8.22
N TYR A 126 2.02 17.42 -8.07
CA TYR A 126 2.68 17.61 -6.79
C TYR A 126 2.45 19.03 -6.24
N PHE A 127 2.68 20.06 -7.06
CA PHE A 127 2.57 21.46 -6.60
C PHE A 127 1.13 21.92 -6.38
N LYS A 128 0.18 21.53 -7.22
CA LYS A 128 -1.24 21.89 -7.03
C LYS A 128 -1.82 21.28 -5.77
N MET A 129 -1.40 20.05 -5.44
CA MET A 129 -1.91 19.30 -4.28
C MET A 129 -3.44 19.20 -4.31
N GLU A 130 -3.98 18.80 -5.45
CA GLU A 130 -5.41 18.57 -5.69
C GLU A 130 -5.69 17.09 -5.86
N GLU A 131 -6.90 16.65 -5.47
CA GLU A 131 -7.32 15.27 -5.67
C GLU A 131 -7.92 15.07 -7.07
N ASN A 132 -7.45 14.02 -7.74
CA ASN A 132 -7.96 13.57 -9.03
C ASN A 132 -7.67 12.07 -9.21
N GLU A 133 -7.80 11.55 -10.42
CA GLU A 133 -7.53 10.13 -10.71
C GLU A 133 -6.06 9.71 -10.48
N TYR A 134 -5.11 10.65 -10.56
CA TYR A 134 -3.66 10.42 -10.38
C TYR A 134 -3.12 10.91 -9.04
N SER A 135 -3.86 11.70 -8.31
CA SER A 135 -3.41 12.30 -7.05
C SER A 135 -4.46 12.17 -5.97
N LYS A 136 -4.07 11.67 -4.80
CA LYS A 136 -4.92 11.53 -3.62
C LYS A 136 -4.18 12.03 -2.39
N ILE A 137 -4.94 12.65 -1.47
CA ILE A 137 -4.39 13.29 -0.27
C ILE A 137 -4.98 12.64 0.97
N PHE A 138 -4.13 12.16 1.85
CA PHE A 138 -4.54 11.48 3.06
C PHE A 138 -3.95 12.12 4.31
N PRO A 139 -4.66 12.13 5.43
CA PRO A 139 -4.05 12.46 6.72
C PRO A 139 -3.03 11.39 7.12
N ASN A 140 -2.00 11.77 7.86
CA ASN A 140 -0.91 10.88 8.25
C ASN A 140 -1.37 9.58 8.92
N ASN A 141 -2.42 9.64 9.75
CA ASN A 141 -2.97 8.49 10.48
C ASN A 141 -3.77 7.51 9.61
N GLU A 142 -4.01 7.82 8.33
CA GLU A 142 -4.62 6.87 7.38
C GLU A 142 -3.77 5.62 7.19
N PHE A 143 -2.46 5.75 7.29
CA PHE A 143 -1.49 4.68 7.03
C PHE A 143 -1.13 3.85 8.26
N GLY A 144 -1.64 4.26 9.41
CA GLY A 144 -1.41 3.57 10.68
C GLY A 144 -2.49 2.55 11.01
N PHE A 145 -2.10 1.51 11.73
CA PHE A 145 -2.99 0.48 12.21
C PHE A 145 -2.52 -0.10 13.54
N TYR A 146 -3.47 -0.61 14.32
CA TYR A 146 -3.18 -1.51 15.42
C TYR A 146 -3.15 -2.94 14.91
N LYS A 147 -2.12 -3.69 15.30
CA LYS A 147 -2.14 -5.14 15.24
C LYS A 147 -2.41 -5.64 16.64
N VAL A 148 -3.58 -6.22 16.82
CA VAL A 148 -4.05 -6.72 18.11
C VAL A 148 -4.07 -8.24 18.10
N GLU A 149 -3.79 -8.81 19.26
CA GLU A 149 -3.96 -10.23 19.52
C GLU A 149 -5.35 -10.42 20.15
N VAL A 150 -6.21 -11.14 19.44
CA VAL A 150 -7.57 -11.46 19.90
C VAL A 150 -7.53 -12.83 20.56
N LEU A 151 -7.94 -12.86 21.82
CA LEU A 151 -8.01 -14.05 22.65
C LEU A 151 -9.46 -14.42 22.91
N GLN A 152 -9.72 -15.71 23.07
CA GLN A 152 -11.02 -16.22 23.49
C GLN A 152 -10.86 -17.06 24.74
N PRO A 153 -11.82 -17.01 25.69
CA PRO A 153 -11.80 -17.88 26.85
C PRO A 153 -12.19 -19.32 26.48
N LYS A 154 -11.71 -20.29 27.26
CA LYS A 154 -12.30 -21.63 27.27
C LYS A 154 -13.74 -21.56 27.78
N LEU A 155 -14.62 -22.32 27.18
CA LEU A 155 -16.02 -22.43 27.56
C LEU A 155 -16.28 -23.72 28.33
N ASP A 156 -17.23 -23.69 29.24
CA ASP A 156 -17.77 -24.89 29.88
C ASP A 156 -18.78 -25.60 28.96
N GLU A 157 -19.40 -26.69 29.49
CA GLU A 157 -20.41 -27.47 28.74
C GLU A 157 -21.70 -26.67 28.44
N GLN A 158 -21.93 -25.57 29.14
CA GLN A 158 -23.08 -24.66 28.98
C GLN A 158 -22.72 -23.44 28.10
N GLY A 159 -21.47 -23.38 27.55
CA GLY A 159 -21.01 -22.31 26.72
C GLY A 159 -20.63 -21.01 27.48
N GLN A 160 -20.41 -21.08 28.80
CA GLN A 160 -19.99 -19.94 29.60
C GLN A 160 -18.45 -19.86 29.72
N PRO A 161 -17.88 -18.69 29.78
CA PRO A 161 -16.43 -18.51 29.85
C PRO A 161 -15.86 -18.96 31.21
N LEU A 162 -14.89 -19.84 31.16
CA LEU A 162 -14.17 -20.30 32.36
C LEU A 162 -13.24 -19.19 32.89
N ARG A 163 -13.20 -19.06 34.23
CA ARG A 163 -12.36 -18.10 34.94
C ARG A 163 -11.42 -18.80 35.92
N ASP A 164 -10.26 -18.22 36.10
CA ASP A 164 -9.31 -18.65 37.14
C ASP A 164 -9.74 -18.20 38.55
N LYS A 165 -8.95 -18.60 39.56
CA LYS A 165 -9.18 -18.23 40.98
C LYS A 165 -9.13 -16.69 41.24
N LYS A 166 -8.57 -15.92 40.27
CA LYS A 166 -8.46 -14.45 40.30
C LYS A 166 -9.55 -13.76 39.48
N GLY A 167 -10.49 -14.51 38.90
CA GLY A 167 -11.57 -14.00 38.08
C GLY A 167 -11.19 -13.68 36.63
N LYS A 168 -9.95 -13.96 36.20
CA LYS A 168 -9.50 -13.77 34.82
C LYS A 168 -9.97 -14.92 33.93
N PHE A 169 -10.24 -14.64 32.67
CA PHE A 169 -10.55 -15.66 31.67
C PHE A 169 -9.41 -16.68 31.53
N ILE A 170 -9.75 -17.96 31.45
CA ILE A 170 -8.81 -19.02 31.10
C ILE A 170 -8.74 -19.04 29.57
N GLU A 171 -7.58 -18.64 29.03
CA GLU A 171 -7.36 -18.53 27.57
C GLU A 171 -7.50 -19.89 26.88
N ASP A 172 -8.23 -19.91 25.76
CA ASP A 172 -8.23 -21.00 24.79
C ASP A 172 -7.11 -20.77 23.75
N LYS A 173 -6.00 -21.44 23.92
CA LYS A 173 -4.81 -21.27 23.06
C LYS A 173 -5.05 -21.64 21.59
N ASP A 174 -6.05 -22.51 21.33
CA ASP A 174 -6.40 -22.96 19.99
C ASP A 174 -7.27 -21.95 19.23
N LYS A 175 -7.82 -20.96 19.95
CA LYS A 175 -8.68 -19.88 19.41
C LYS A 175 -8.05 -18.49 19.51
N LYS A 176 -6.74 -18.45 19.36
CA LYS A 176 -6.00 -17.21 19.31
C LYS A 176 -5.91 -16.73 17.86
N ASP A 177 -6.25 -15.45 17.62
CA ASP A 177 -6.20 -14.82 16.31
C ASP A 177 -5.56 -13.43 16.40
N SER A 178 -5.35 -12.80 15.25
CA SER A 178 -4.72 -11.49 15.13
C SER A 178 -5.49 -10.62 14.15
N GLU A 179 -5.92 -9.44 14.61
CA GLU A 179 -6.65 -8.48 13.80
C GLU A 179 -5.84 -7.22 13.50
N ILE A 180 -6.11 -6.62 12.35
CA ILE A 180 -5.51 -5.35 11.91
C ILE A 180 -6.60 -4.29 11.88
N ILE A 181 -6.51 -3.34 12.80
CA ILE A 181 -7.52 -2.31 13.02
C ILE A 181 -6.95 -0.95 12.61
N PRO A 182 -7.53 -0.24 11.62
CA PRO A 182 -7.05 1.10 11.25
C PRO A 182 -7.02 2.05 12.44
N LEU A 183 -5.97 2.89 12.55
CA LEU A 183 -5.92 3.94 13.61
C LEU A 183 -7.13 4.88 13.56
N ARG A 184 -7.74 5.03 12.38
CA ARG A 184 -8.93 5.87 12.15
C ARG A 184 -10.26 5.14 12.36
N TYR A 185 -10.26 3.89 12.81
CA TYR A 185 -11.52 3.18 13.05
C TYR A 185 -12.32 3.91 14.13
N GLU A 186 -13.56 4.28 13.82
CA GLU A 186 -14.42 5.04 14.72
C GLU A 186 -14.71 4.23 15.97
N GLY A 187 -14.45 4.80 17.15
CA GLY A 187 -14.58 4.14 18.44
C GLY A 187 -13.39 3.22 18.80
N GLY A 188 -12.36 3.14 17.94
CA GLY A 188 -11.11 2.42 18.23
C GLY A 188 -11.24 0.90 18.31
N ILE A 189 -10.37 0.28 19.09
CA ILE A 189 -10.24 -1.19 19.18
C ILE A 189 -11.52 -1.84 19.72
N GLU A 190 -12.11 -1.29 20.77
CA GLU A 190 -13.31 -1.89 21.39
C GLU A 190 -14.52 -1.86 20.45
N ALA A 191 -14.75 -0.74 19.76
CA ALA A 191 -15.83 -0.64 18.77
C ALA A 191 -15.64 -1.62 17.59
N PHE A 192 -14.39 -1.84 17.17
CA PHE A 192 -14.09 -2.87 16.18
C PHE A 192 -14.43 -4.27 16.68
N LEU A 193 -14.02 -4.60 17.91
CA LEU A 193 -14.34 -5.90 18.50
C LEU A 193 -15.85 -6.12 18.59
N ASP A 194 -16.59 -5.13 19.05
CA ASP A 194 -18.04 -5.22 19.20
C ASP A 194 -18.76 -5.46 17.89
N LYS A 195 -18.27 -4.82 16.82
CA LYS A 195 -18.93 -4.85 15.51
C LYS A 195 -18.49 -6.01 14.63
N GLU A 196 -17.19 -6.32 14.62
CA GLU A 196 -16.62 -7.22 13.64
C GLU A 196 -16.24 -8.60 14.23
N VAL A 197 -15.97 -8.69 15.56
CA VAL A 197 -15.46 -9.92 16.18
C VAL A 197 -16.50 -10.56 17.11
N ARG A 198 -17.08 -9.82 18.06
CA ARG A 198 -18.01 -10.37 19.06
C ARG A 198 -19.30 -10.96 18.51
N PRO A 199 -19.84 -10.59 17.34
CA PRO A 199 -20.94 -11.34 16.72
C PRO A 199 -20.62 -12.81 16.44
N PHE A 200 -19.35 -13.14 16.21
CA PHE A 200 -18.87 -14.50 15.95
C PHE A 200 -18.17 -15.15 17.15
N ALA A 201 -17.61 -14.33 18.03
CA ALA A 201 -16.88 -14.74 19.23
C ALA A 201 -17.27 -13.85 20.43
N PRO A 202 -18.44 -14.09 21.07
CA PRO A 202 -19.05 -13.16 22.05
C PRO A 202 -18.17 -12.79 23.23
N TYR A 203 -17.23 -13.64 23.61
CA TYR A 203 -16.34 -13.43 24.75
C TYR A 203 -14.90 -13.05 24.34
N ALA A 204 -14.70 -12.68 23.05
CA ALA A 204 -13.40 -12.26 22.57
C ALA A 204 -12.92 -10.96 23.24
N TYR A 205 -11.64 -10.94 23.57
CA TYR A 205 -10.98 -9.78 24.18
C TYR A 205 -9.56 -9.61 23.62
N VAL A 206 -9.02 -8.40 23.75
CA VAL A 206 -7.68 -8.09 23.25
C VAL A 206 -6.62 -8.25 24.34
N ASN A 207 -5.48 -8.81 23.97
CA ASN A 207 -4.28 -8.74 24.76
C ASN A 207 -3.62 -7.37 24.58
N GLU A 208 -3.90 -6.41 25.45
CA GLU A 208 -3.37 -5.05 25.37
C GLU A 208 -1.84 -5.02 25.36
N ALA A 209 -1.18 -5.89 26.13
CA ALA A 209 0.29 -5.96 26.24
C ALA A 209 0.95 -6.43 24.92
N ALA A 210 0.20 -7.16 24.07
CA ALA A 210 0.67 -7.62 22.77
C ALA A 210 0.28 -6.68 21.62
N THR A 211 -0.53 -5.65 21.89
CA THR A 211 -0.97 -4.69 20.87
C THR A 211 0.21 -3.86 20.35
N LYS A 212 0.34 -3.80 19.03
CA LYS A 212 1.42 -3.08 18.35
C LYS A 212 0.86 -2.10 17.34
N VAL A 213 1.53 -0.96 17.18
CA VAL A 213 1.23 0.02 16.12
C VAL A 213 2.12 -0.25 14.93
N GLY A 214 1.51 -0.33 13.75
CA GLY A 214 2.20 -0.47 12.47
C GLY A 214 1.82 0.63 11.50
N TYR A 215 2.66 0.84 10.49
CA TYR A 215 2.42 1.76 9.38
C TYR A 215 2.72 1.08 8.05
N LYS A 216 1.77 1.18 7.13
CA LYS A 216 1.83 0.56 5.79
C LYS A 216 1.14 1.45 4.77
N LEU A 217 1.77 1.65 3.63
CA LEU A 217 1.19 2.37 2.50
C LEU A 217 0.84 1.38 1.39
N SER A 218 -0.38 1.42 0.91
CA SER A 218 -0.84 0.51 -0.15
C SER A 218 -1.38 1.33 -1.31
N PHE A 219 -0.56 1.55 -2.35
CA PHE A 219 -1.01 2.21 -3.56
C PHE A 219 -2.19 1.49 -4.22
N THR A 220 -2.15 0.16 -4.27
CA THR A 220 -3.23 -0.65 -4.83
C THR A 220 -4.58 -0.38 -4.19
N LYS A 221 -4.61 -0.20 -2.85
CA LYS A 221 -5.85 0.12 -2.14
C LYS A 221 -6.50 1.42 -2.64
N TYR A 222 -5.68 2.43 -2.95
CA TYR A 222 -6.16 3.79 -3.22
C TYR A 222 -6.35 4.09 -4.71
N PHE A 223 -5.59 3.41 -5.58
CA PHE A 223 -5.63 3.62 -7.02
C PHE A 223 -6.19 2.41 -7.79
N TYR A 224 -6.76 1.44 -7.07
CA TYR A 224 -7.42 0.30 -7.72
C TYR A 224 -8.61 0.78 -8.55
N LYS A 225 -8.53 0.48 -9.84
CA LYS A 225 -9.65 0.66 -10.77
C LYS A 225 -10.22 -0.73 -11.05
N PRO A 226 -11.46 -1.04 -10.63
CA PRO A 226 -12.06 -2.34 -10.94
C PRO A 226 -12.14 -2.49 -12.46
N ILE A 227 -11.60 -3.58 -12.98
CA ILE A 227 -11.74 -3.93 -14.38
C ILE A 227 -13.18 -4.39 -14.57
N GLN A 228 -13.94 -3.67 -15.39
CA GLN A 228 -15.24 -4.12 -15.81
C GLN A 228 -15.03 -5.33 -16.74
N LEU A 229 -15.37 -6.52 -16.24
CA LEU A 229 -15.28 -7.74 -17.02
C LEU A 229 -16.27 -7.62 -18.18
N ARG A 230 -15.82 -7.95 -19.39
CA ARG A 230 -16.69 -8.02 -20.56
C ARG A 230 -17.76 -9.10 -20.34
N PRO A 231 -19.01 -8.85 -20.76
CA PRO A 231 -20.05 -9.86 -20.71
C PRO A 231 -19.62 -11.14 -21.44
N LEU A 232 -19.95 -12.29 -20.87
CA LEU A 232 -19.60 -13.59 -21.47
C LEU A 232 -20.07 -13.71 -22.91
N ALA A 233 -21.26 -13.13 -23.24
CA ALA A 233 -21.81 -13.11 -24.59
C ALA A 233 -20.89 -12.41 -25.59
N GLU A 234 -20.25 -11.30 -25.24
CA GLU A 234 -19.27 -10.60 -26.10
C GLU A 234 -18.01 -11.42 -26.33
N ILE A 235 -17.50 -12.06 -25.26
CA ILE A 235 -16.30 -12.91 -25.35
C ILE A 235 -16.57 -14.10 -26.26
N VAL A 236 -17.75 -14.73 -26.12
CA VAL A 236 -18.17 -15.86 -26.99
C VAL A 236 -18.37 -15.40 -28.44
N ALA A 237 -18.90 -14.20 -28.67
CA ALA A 237 -19.04 -13.64 -30.00
C ALA A 237 -17.68 -13.43 -30.70
N ASP A 238 -16.72 -12.85 -29.97
CA ASP A 238 -15.34 -12.65 -30.47
C ASP A 238 -14.64 -13.98 -30.75
N MET A 239 -14.81 -14.97 -29.86
CA MET A 239 -14.26 -16.32 -30.09
C MET A 239 -14.80 -16.97 -31.34
N ARG A 240 -16.13 -16.86 -31.59
CA ARG A 240 -16.77 -17.37 -32.80
C ARG A 240 -16.32 -16.65 -34.06
N ALA A 241 -16.11 -15.32 -33.97
CA ALA A 241 -15.59 -14.53 -35.08
C ALA A 241 -14.16 -14.97 -35.45
N LEU A 242 -13.29 -15.13 -34.46
CA LEU A 242 -11.92 -15.66 -34.65
C LEU A 242 -11.92 -17.09 -35.21
N GLU A 243 -12.81 -17.95 -34.72
CA GLU A 243 -12.95 -19.33 -35.22
C GLU A 243 -13.36 -19.31 -36.70
N ALA A 244 -14.31 -18.45 -37.11
CA ALA A 244 -14.74 -18.29 -38.49
C ALA A 244 -13.62 -17.76 -39.41
N GLU A 245 -12.77 -16.85 -38.91
CA GLU A 245 -11.60 -16.34 -39.67
C GLU A 245 -10.50 -17.40 -39.83
N THR A 246 -10.38 -18.33 -38.88
CA THR A 246 -9.29 -19.35 -38.89
C THR A 246 -9.66 -20.63 -39.66
N VAL A 247 -10.95 -20.89 -39.93
CA VAL A 247 -11.41 -22.09 -40.65
C VAL A 247 -10.86 -22.15 -42.09
N GLY A 248 -10.54 -21.02 -42.74
CA GLY A 248 -9.89 -20.97 -44.04
C GLY A 248 -8.36 -21.11 -44.01
N LEU A 249 -7.72 -20.69 -42.94
CA LEU A 249 -6.24 -20.67 -42.83
C LEU A 249 -5.65 -22.08 -42.69
N LEU A 250 -6.34 -23.00 -42.06
CA LEU A 250 -5.91 -24.41 -41.93
C LEU A 250 -6.00 -25.15 -43.27
N GLU A 251 -7.03 -24.90 -44.07
CA GLU A 251 -7.18 -25.49 -45.40
C GLU A 251 -6.18 -24.89 -46.39
N GLU A 252 -5.82 -23.61 -46.26
CA GLU A 252 -4.82 -22.93 -47.09
C GLU A 252 -3.39 -23.46 -46.82
N ILE A 253 -3.09 -23.78 -45.54
CA ILE A 253 -1.79 -24.36 -45.17
C ILE A 253 -1.68 -25.85 -45.52
N ILE A 254 -2.77 -26.62 -45.42
CA ILE A 254 -2.78 -28.06 -45.69
C ILE A 254 -3.02 -28.30 -47.18
N GLY A 255 -3.68 -27.39 -47.92
CA GLY A 255 -3.99 -27.51 -49.34
C GLY A 255 -2.83 -27.26 -50.30
N GLU A 256 -1.70 -26.73 -49.85
CA GLU A 256 -0.49 -26.55 -50.66
C GLU A 256 0.44 -27.80 -50.73
N GLU A 257 0.11 -28.89 -50.04
CA GLU A 257 0.86 -30.15 -50.06
C GLU A 257 0.15 -31.34 -50.72
N ALA A 258 -0.81 -31.11 -51.65
CA ALA A 258 -1.51 -32.19 -52.38
C ALA A 258 -1.30 -32.12 -53.87
#